data_2d4a547ffef32d517ba5f0e87be14efd
#
_entry.id   2d4a547ffef32d517ba5f0e87be14efd
#
_cell.length_a   1.000
_cell.length_b   1.000
_cell.length_c   1.000
_cell.angle_alpha   90.00
_cell.angle_beta   90.00
_cell.angle_gamma   90.00
#
_symmetry.space_group_name_H-M   'P 1'
#
loop_
_entity.id
_entity.type
_entity.pdbx_description
1 polymer ?
#
loop_
_entity_poly.entity_id
_entity_poly.type
_entity_poly.pdbx_seq_one_letter_code
_entity_poly.pdbx_strand_id
1 'polypeptide(L)'
;YDPYEDDEHNHGIIRIQQDELNETVRRCHNAGLRCCVHAIGDRAFDMALSAYENAIEKSPRKDHRHRIEHMGNWLATQERMQRMVRGGIIAIPNIAIGYYVGDAILDCVGEKRLTKAFPFRTLLKNGVIIAGGSDSPGYWPVDPLRDIAACVSRKMRWGDVWVAEERISAAEAFAMHTTTASWVGFEENDKGTLEVGKLADLAVLAEDPF
;
A
#
# COMPACT_ATOMS: atom_id res chain seq x y z
N TYR A 1 -4.97 15.09 -9.89
CA TYR A 1 -5.75 15.77 -10.93
C TYR A 1 -6.51 16.98 -10.37
N ASP A 2 -7.37 16.77 -9.39
CA ASP A 2 -8.09 17.86 -8.74
C ASP A 2 -7.18 18.58 -7.72
N PRO A 3 -7.38 19.91 -7.47
CA PRO A 3 -6.60 20.62 -6.47
C PRO A 3 -6.90 20.12 -5.06
N TYR A 4 -6.05 20.48 -4.11
CA TYR A 4 -6.33 20.28 -2.69
C TYR A 4 -7.57 21.07 -2.25
N GLU A 5 -8.25 20.59 -1.20
CA GLU A 5 -9.49 21.23 -0.72
C GLU A 5 -9.23 22.60 -0.12
N ASP A 6 -8.08 22.75 0.53
CA ASP A 6 -7.64 23.98 1.20
C ASP A 6 -6.89 24.96 0.29
N ASP A 7 -6.56 24.56 -0.96
CA ASP A 7 -5.83 25.40 -1.93
C ASP A 7 -6.21 25.02 -3.38
N GLU A 8 -7.11 25.76 -3.99
CA GLU A 8 -7.62 25.55 -5.36
C GLU A 8 -6.56 25.66 -6.46
N HIS A 9 -5.39 26.20 -6.16
CA HIS A 9 -4.27 26.30 -7.10
C HIS A 9 -3.23 25.21 -6.91
N ASN A 10 -3.34 24.41 -5.85
CA ASN A 10 -2.39 23.37 -5.50
C ASN A 10 -2.83 22.00 -6.03
N HIS A 11 -2.21 21.55 -7.11
CA HIS A 11 -2.44 20.23 -7.70
C HIS A 11 -1.36 19.21 -7.30
N GLY A 12 -0.56 19.49 -6.28
CA GLY A 12 0.56 18.66 -5.86
C GLY A 12 1.79 18.80 -6.77
N ILE A 13 2.78 17.97 -6.52
CA ILE A 13 4.08 18.05 -7.18
C ILE A 13 4.35 16.77 -7.96
N ILE A 14 4.60 16.89 -9.26
CA ILE A 14 5.13 15.79 -10.09
C ILE A 14 6.66 15.88 -10.06
N ARG A 15 7.29 14.86 -9.48
CA ARG A 15 8.74 14.80 -9.28
C ARG A 15 9.51 14.25 -10.48
N ILE A 16 8.84 13.46 -11.32
CA ILE A 16 9.44 12.80 -12.47
C ILE A 16 8.46 12.86 -13.65
N GLN A 17 8.95 13.02 -14.88
CA GLN A 17 8.10 12.99 -16.05
C GLN A 17 7.77 11.54 -16.46
N GLN A 18 6.64 11.34 -17.14
CA GLN A 18 6.16 10.00 -17.49
C GLN A 18 7.19 9.20 -18.31
N ASP A 19 7.83 9.82 -19.30
CA ASP A 19 8.80 9.13 -20.17
C ASP A 19 10.05 8.71 -19.40
N GLU A 20 10.52 9.52 -18.47
CA GLU A 20 11.65 9.20 -17.60
C GLU A 20 11.29 8.05 -16.64
N LEU A 21 10.09 8.06 -16.08
CA LEU A 21 9.59 6.98 -15.23
C LEU A 21 9.46 5.67 -16.03
N ASN A 22 8.88 5.74 -17.22
CA ASN A 22 8.76 4.60 -18.13
C ASN A 22 10.12 3.96 -18.44
N GLU A 23 11.11 4.78 -18.77
CA GLU A 23 12.45 4.30 -19.09
C GLU A 23 13.15 3.70 -17.86
N THR A 24 13.04 4.34 -16.71
CA THR A 24 13.60 3.85 -15.46
C THR A 24 13.00 2.49 -15.07
N VAL A 25 11.69 2.37 -15.09
CA VAL A 25 10.98 1.12 -14.78
C VAL A 25 11.34 0.05 -15.81
N ARG A 26 11.35 0.37 -17.08
CA ARG A 26 11.73 -0.58 -18.15
C ARG A 26 13.14 -1.14 -17.93
N ARG A 27 14.12 -0.28 -17.63
CA ARG A 27 15.50 -0.70 -17.37
C ARG A 27 15.60 -1.63 -16.17
N CYS A 28 14.98 -1.27 -15.06
CA CYS A 28 14.95 -2.11 -13.86
C CYS A 28 14.24 -3.44 -14.11
N HIS A 29 13.09 -3.41 -14.79
CA HIS A 29 12.33 -4.61 -15.14
C HIS A 29 13.15 -5.57 -16.01
N ASN A 30 13.80 -5.05 -17.06
CA ASN A 30 14.63 -5.86 -17.98
C ASN A 30 15.89 -6.40 -17.31
N ALA A 31 16.41 -5.71 -16.28
CA ALA A 31 17.52 -6.21 -15.46
C ALA A 31 17.10 -7.25 -14.42
N GLY A 32 15.83 -7.69 -14.41
CA GLY A 32 15.32 -8.66 -13.44
C GLY A 32 15.01 -8.05 -12.06
N LEU A 33 15.15 -6.73 -11.90
CA LEU A 33 14.90 -6.05 -10.63
C LEU A 33 13.40 -5.84 -10.40
N ARG A 34 13.02 -5.77 -9.11
CA ARG A 34 11.72 -5.28 -8.67
C ARG A 34 11.77 -3.76 -8.60
N CYS A 35 10.73 -3.11 -9.10
CA CYS A 35 10.55 -1.68 -8.93
C CYS A 35 9.58 -1.39 -7.77
N CYS A 36 9.93 -0.44 -6.93
CA CYS A 36 9.10 0.07 -5.84
C CYS A 36 8.95 1.58 -6.11
N VAL A 37 7.79 2.00 -6.58
CA VAL A 37 7.55 3.41 -6.92
C VAL A 37 6.74 4.07 -5.83
N HIS A 38 7.29 5.15 -5.26
CA HIS A 38 6.57 6.03 -4.35
C HIS A 38 5.55 6.86 -5.13
N ALA A 39 4.28 6.77 -4.74
CA ALA A 39 3.20 7.54 -5.35
C ALA A 39 2.09 7.80 -4.31
N ILE A 40 1.77 9.06 -4.05
CA ILE A 40 0.73 9.44 -3.09
C ILE A 40 -0.52 9.97 -3.79
N GLY A 41 -0.37 10.80 -4.82
CA GLY A 41 -1.50 11.39 -5.54
C GLY A 41 -2.05 10.49 -6.65
N ASP A 42 -3.28 10.77 -7.05
CA ASP A 42 -4.00 10.02 -8.09
C ASP A 42 -3.28 10.01 -9.45
N ARG A 43 -2.74 11.13 -9.87
CA ARG A 43 -1.92 11.22 -11.08
C ARG A 43 -0.63 10.41 -10.95
N ALA A 44 0.02 10.41 -9.79
CA ALA A 44 1.22 9.64 -9.55
C ALA A 44 0.93 8.12 -9.58
N PHE A 45 -0.23 7.68 -9.06
CA PHE A 45 -0.67 6.28 -9.19
C PHE A 45 -0.85 5.88 -10.66
N ASP A 46 -1.51 6.69 -11.45
CA ASP A 46 -1.72 6.40 -12.88
C ASP A 46 -0.41 6.38 -13.65
N MET A 47 0.52 7.27 -13.33
CA MET A 47 1.85 7.28 -13.92
C MET A 47 2.64 6.01 -13.59
N ALA A 48 2.61 5.57 -12.33
CA ALA A 48 3.29 4.35 -11.89
C ALA A 48 2.68 3.10 -12.54
N LEU A 49 1.35 2.99 -12.56
CA LEU A 49 0.64 1.90 -13.24
C LEU A 49 0.98 1.84 -14.72
N SER A 50 0.96 2.98 -15.41
CA SER A 50 1.30 3.05 -16.85
C SER A 50 2.74 2.64 -17.12
N ALA A 51 3.68 3.02 -16.25
CA ALA A 51 5.08 2.61 -16.41
C ALA A 51 5.26 1.10 -16.23
N TYR A 52 4.58 0.49 -15.26
CA TYR A 52 4.61 -0.96 -15.06
C TYR A 52 3.94 -1.72 -16.21
N GLU A 53 2.75 -1.31 -16.62
CA GLU A 53 2.02 -1.91 -17.73
C GLU A 53 2.87 -1.89 -19.02
N ASN A 54 3.49 -0.76 -19.32
CA ASN A 54 4.37 -0.61 -20.48
C ASN A 54 5.60 -1.56 -20.43
N ALA A 55 6.22 -1.71 -19.25
CA ALA A 55 7.37 -2.58 -19.09
C ALA A 55 6.98 -4.06 -19.20
N ILE A 56 5.88 -4.46 -18.56
CA ILE A 56 5.36 -5.84 -18.53
C ILE A 56 4.88 -6.25 -19.94
N GLU A 57 4.18 -5.37 -20.65
CA GLU A 57 3.69 -5.64 -22.01
C GLU A 57 4.84 -5.87 -23.00
N LYS A 58 5.87 -5.03 -22.92
CA LYS A 58 7.04 -5.13 -23.81
C LYS A 58 7.98 -6.28 -23.50
N SER A 59 8.05 -6.70 -22.25
CA SER A 59 8.93 -7.77 -21.78
C SER A 59 8.22 -8.57 -20.67
N PRO A 60 7.30 -9.49 -21.01
CA PRO A 60 6.57 -10.24 -20.01
C PRO A 60 7.49 -11.02 -19.08
N ARG A 61 7.35 -10.78 -17.77
CA ARG A 61 8.09 -11.47 -16.72
C ARG A 61 7.12 -11.96 -15.66
N LYS A 62 7.16 -13.24 -15.36
CA LYS A 62 6.44 -13.83 -14.23
C LYS A 62 7.09 -13.39 -12.93
N ASP A 63 6.29 -13.27 -11.88
CA ASP A 63 6.76 -13.03 -10.51
C ASP A 63 7.69 -11.80 -10.36
N HIS A 64 7.36 -10.70 -11.04
CA HIS A 64 8.13 -9.46 -10.93
C HIS A 64 7.94 -8.74 -9.60
N ARG A 65 6.81 -8.93 -8.93
CA ARG A 65 6.39 -8.29 -7.65
C ARG A 65 6.64 -6.79 -7.62
N HIS A 66 6.36 -6.10 -8.74
CA HIS A 66 6.40 -4.62 -8.77
C HIS A 66 5.33 -4.08 -7.84
N ARG A 67 5.64 -3.00 -7.13
CA ARG A 67 4.74 -2.44 -6.13
C ARG A 67 4.71 -0.92 -6.16
N ILE A 68 3.62 -0.38 -5.66
CA ILE A 68 3.44 1.06 -5.48
C ILE A 68 3.32 1.33 -3.99
N GLU A 69 4.29 2.07 -3.45
CA GLU A 69 4.27 2.56 -2.08
C GLU A 69 3.16 3.60 -1.93
N HIS A 70 2.45 3.58 -0.82
CA HIS A 70 1.26 4.37 -0.48
C HIS A 70 -0.01 4.06 -1.28
N MET A 71 0.04 3.21 -2.28
CA MET A 71 -1.16 2.75 -2.97
C MET A 71 -2.06 2.00 -1.99
N GLY A 72 -3.33 2.42 -1.91
CA GLY A 72 -4.28 1.92 -0.94
C GLY A 72 -4.41 2.81 0.31
N ASN A 73 -3.68 3.93 0.40
CA ASN A 73 -3.96 4.92 1.43
C ASN A 73 -5.28 5.66 1.10
N TRP A 74 -5.45 6.05 -0.17
CA TRP A 74 -6.66 6.68 -0.71
C TRP A 74 -6.69 6.55 -2.24
N LEU A 75 -7.79 7.01 -2.87
CA LEU A 75 -7.93 7.12 -4.33
C LEU A 75 -7.77 5.79 -5.11
N ALA A 76 -8.00 4.65 -4.46
CA ALA A 76 -8.06 3.34 -5.11
C ALA A 76 -9.40 3.18 -5.86
N THR A 77 -9.44 3.65 -7.10
CA THR A 77 -10.62 3.51 -7.97
C THR A 77 -10.75 2.07 -8.49
N GLN A 78 -11.97 1.70 -8.93
CA GLN A 78 -12.21 0.39 -9.52
C GLN A 78 -11.28 0.14 -10.73
N GLU A 79 -11.06 1.14 -11.55
CA GLU A 79 -10.15 1.07 -12.69
C GLU A 79 -8.72 0.76 -12.26
N ARG A 80 -8.18 1.51 -11.28
CA ARG A 80 -6.83 1.30 -10.76
C ARG A 80 -6.66 -0.10 -10.16
N MET A 81 -7.64 -0.57 -9.39
CA MET A 81 -7.64 -1.93 -8.85
C MET A 81 -7.59 -2.99 -9.95
N GLN A 82 -8.39 -2.84 -11.00
CA GLN A 82 -8.36 -3.74 -12.15
C GLN A 82 -7.02 -3.73 -12.88
N ARG A 83 -6.40 -2.57 -13.05
CA ARG A 83 -5.06 -2.44 -13.63
C ARG A 83 -4.02 -3.17 -12.77
N MET A 84 -4.07 -2.99 -11.46
CA MET A 84 -3.18 -3.68 -10.52
C MET A 84 -3.32 -5.21 -10.62
N VAL A 85 -4.54 -5.72 -10.59
CA VAL A 85 -4.80 -7.16 -10.68
C VAL A 85 -4.31 -7.73 -12.00
N ARG A 86 -4.63 -7.08 -13.13
CA ARG A 86 -4.14 -7.52 -14.46
C ARG A 86 -2.62 -7.53 -14.56
N GLY A 87 -1.98 -6.52 -14.00
CA GLY A 87 -0.52 -6.37 -14.01
C GLY A 87 0.19 -7.16 -12.90
N GLY A 88 -0.50 -7.78 -11.95
CA GLY A 88 0.13 -8.37 -10.76
C GLY A 88 0.90 -7.35 -9.93
N ILE A 89 0.42 -6.10 -9.88
CA ILE A 89 1.06 -4.99 -9.18
C ILE A 89 0.54 -4.95 -7.75
N ILE A 90 1.45 -4.79 -6.80
CA ILE A 90 1.19 -4.88 -5.37
C ILE A 90 0.97 -3.47 -4.79
N ALA A 91 0.00 -3.34 -3.89
CA ALA A 91 -0.22 -2.13 -3.10
C ALA A 91 0.49 -2.23 -1.74
N ILE A 92 1.15 -1.16 -1.34
CA ILE A 92 1.76 -1.03 0.00
C ILE A 92 1.12 0.15 0.73
N PRO A 93 -0.07 -0.04 1.29
CA PRO A 93 -0.70 0.99 2.11
C PRO A 93 -0.03 1.13 3.48
N ASN A 94 -0.10 2.33 4.04
CA ASN A 94 0.54 2.69 5.30
C ASN A 94 -0.51 3.20 6.28
N ILE A 95 -1.19 2.30 7.00
CA ILE A 95 -2.25 2.69 7.96
C ILE A 95 -1.72 3.58 9.08
N ALA A 96 -0.42 3.50 9.40
CA ALA A 96 0.25 4.40 10.33
C ALA A 96 0.06 5.88 9.95
N ILE A 97 0.11 6.22 8.66
CA ILE A 97 -0.17 7.58 8.18
C ILE A 97 -1.59 8.01 8.58
N GLY A 98 -2.59 7.16 8.30
CA GLY A 98 -3.97 7.41 8.71
C GLY A 98 -4.10 7.53 10.23
N TYR A 99 -3.46 6.64 10.97
CA TYR A 99 -3.53 6.59 12.43
C TYR A 99 -2.96 7.85 13.09
N TYR A 100 -1.82 8.36 12.61
CA TYR A 100 -1.10 9.47 13.27
C TYR A 100 -1.47 10.86 12.77
N VAL A 101 -1.77 11.01 11.48
CA VAL A 101 -1.95 12.32 10.83
C VAL A 101 -3.19 12.39 9.94
N GLY A 102 -4.11 11.45 10.06
CA GLY A 102 -5.29 11.38 9.22
C GLY A 102 -6.22 12.58 9.36
N ASP A 103 -6.28 13.20 10.54
CA ASP A 103 -7.00 14.45 10.81
C ASP A 103 -6.46 15.59 9.93
N ALA A 104 -5.14 15.80 9.91
CA ALA A 104 -4.52 16.82 9.05
C ALA A 104 -4.69 16.52 7.55
N ILE A 105 -4.74 15.22 7.18
CA ILE A 105 -4.99 14.83 5.80
C ILE A 105 -6.43 15.14 5.40
N LEU A 106 -7.40 14.97 6.31
CA LEU A 106 -8.80 15.35 6.08
C LEU A 106 -8.94 16.82 5.71
N ASP A 107 -8.21 17.70 6.40
CA ASP A 107 -8.25 19.14 6.16
C ASP A 107 -7.73 19.48 4.74
N CYS A 108 -6.67 18.84 4.28
CA CYS A 108 -6.05 19.13 2.99
C CYS A 108 -6.73 18.45 1.80
N VAL A 109 -7.13 17.19 1.97
CA VAL A 109 -7.66 16.36 0.87
C VAL A 109 -9.17 16.47 0.75
N GLY A 110 -9.84 16.77 1.84
CA GLY A 110 -11.28 16.90 1.94
C GLY A 110 -11.99 15.58 2.25
N GLU A 111 -13.04 15.66 3.06
CA GLU A 111 -13.80 14.51 3.55
C GLU A 111 -14.34 13.64 2.41
N LYS A 112 -14.85 14.25 1.35
CA LYS A 112 -15.43 13.53 0.19
C LYS A 112 -14.45 12.57 -0.48
N ARG A 113 -13.17 12.96 -0.58
CA ARG A 113 -12.13 12.11 -1.21
C ARG A 113 -11.65 11.02 -0.26
N LEU A 114 -11.75 11.25 1.03
CA LEU A 114 -11.28 10.34 2.08
C LEU A 114 -12.35 9.41 2.63
N THR A 115 -13.59 9.48 2.14
CA THR A 115 -14.63 8.48 2.45
C THR A 115 -14.26 7.05 2.08
N LYS A 116 -13.21 6.88 1.26
CA LYS A 116 -12.63 5.60 0.85
C LYS A 116 -11.16 5.49 1.23
N ALA A 117 -10.76 6.15 2.32
CA ALA A 117 -9.39 6.05 2.80
C ALA A 117 -9.09 4.65 3.34
N PHE A 118 -7.92 4.15 3.02
CA PHE A 118 -7.45 2.82 3.40
C PHE A 118 -8.49 1.72 3.08
N PRO A 119 -8.89 1.56 1.81
CA PRO A 119 -9.98 0.67 1.40
C PRO A 119 -9.53 -0.79 1.37
N PHE A 120 -9.01 -1.31 2.48
CA PHE A 120 -8.38 -2.63 2.56
C PHE A 120 -9.34 -3.75 2.22
N ARG A 121 -10.56 -3.70 2.79
CA ARG A 121 -11.59 -4.69 2.48
C ARG A 121 -11.96 -4.67 1.00
N THR A 122 -12.08 -3.48 0.43
CA THR A 122 -12.38 -3.30 -1.00
C THR A 122 -11.24 -3.80 -1.87
N LEU A 123 -9.98 -3.48 -1.54
CA LEU A 123 -8.79 -3.97 -2.25
C LEU A 123 -8.72 -5.51 -2.24
N LEU A 124 -8.84 -6.12 -1.07
CA LEU A 124 -8.81 -7.59 -0.92
C LEU A 124 -9.95 -8.26 -1.70
N LYS A 125 -11.18 -7.75 -1.61
CA LYS A 125 -12.32 -8.28 -2.36
C LYS A 125 -12.16 -8.19 -3.88
N ASN A 126 -11.42 -7.23 -4.37
CA ASN A 126 -11.11 -7.08 -5.79
C ASN A 126 -9.85 -7.85 -6.21
N GLY A 127 -9.24 -8.62 -5.31
CA GLY A 127 -8.07 -9.45 -5.61
C GLY A 127 -6.75 -8.69 -5.71
N VAL A 128 -6.68 -7.45 -5.22
CA VAL A 128 -5.43 -6.70 -5.14
C VAL A 128 -4.58 -7.28 -4.02
N ILE A 129 -3.33 -7.58 -4.31
CA ILE A 129 -2.37 -8.00 -3.29
C ILE A 129 -1.95 -6.76 -2.49
N ILE A 130 -2.14 -6.81 -1.16
CA ILE A 130 -1.75 -5.76 -0.25
C ILE A 130 -0.79 -6.28 0.82
N ALA A 131 0.27 -5.53 1.10
CA ALA A 131 1.16 -5.78 2.24
C ALA A 131 1.31 -4.49 3.06
N GLY A 132 1.41 -4.62 4.37
CA GLY A 132 1.54 -3.49 5.26
C GLY A 132 2.91 -2.81 5.12
N GLY A 133 2.92 -1.48 5.18
CA GLY A 133 4.12 -0.67 5.25
C GLY A 133 4.00 0.39 6.33
N SER A 134 5.06 0.62 7.10
CA SER A 134 5.08 1.64 8.15
C SER A 134 5.52 3.02 7.66
N ASP A 135 6.22 3.07 6.54
CA ASP A 135 6.92 4.28 6.05
C ASP A 135 7.93 4.82 7.09
N SER A 136 8.51 3.92 7.85
CA SER A 136 9.51 4.26 8.88
C SER A 136 10.93 4.32 8.27
N PRO A 137 11.79 5.20 8.78
CA PRO A 137 11.68 5.99 10.01
C PRO A 137 11.06 7.39 9.82
N GLY A 138 9.81 7.46 9.39
CA GLY A 138 9.07 8.70 9.25
C GLY A 138 8.83 9.42 10.60
N TYR A 139 7.66 9.99 10.82
CA TYR A 139 7.34 10.77 12.01
C TYR A 139 6.76 9.93 13.17
N TRP A 140 6.68 8.61 13.01
CA TRP A 140 6.04 7.68 13.96
C TRP A 140 6.88 6.42 14.16
N PRO A 141 6.73 5.74 15.32
CA PRO A 141 7.44 4.51 15.60
C PRO A 141 6.95 3.34 14.73
N VAL A 142 7.85 2.40 14.46
CA VAL A 142 7.51 1.10 13.87
C VAL A 142 6.74 0.29 14.91
N ASP A 143 5.46 0.04 14.68
CA ASP A 143 4.61 -0.75 15.58
C ASP A 143 3.59 -1.56 14.76
N PRO A 144 3.98 -2.73 14.26
CA PRO A 144 3.11 -3.58 13.44
C PRO A 144 1.83 -3.99 14.16
N LEU A 145 1.86 -4.20 15.48
CA LEU A 145 0.65 -4.59 16.24
C LEU A 145 -0.36 -3.45 16.30
N ARG A 146 0.10 -2.21 16.40
CA ARG A 146 -0.79 -1.05 16.32
C ARG A 146 -1.38 -0.90 14.92
N ASP A 147 -0.57 -1.10 13.88
CA ASP A 147 -1.03 -1.04 12.50
C ASP A 147 -2.10 -2.11 12.23
N ILE A 148 -1.88 -3.34 12.71
CA ILE A 148 -2.86 -4.42 12.68
C ILE A 148 -4.14 -4.02 13.42
N ALA A 149 -4.02 -3.51 14.66
CA ALA A 149 -5.17 -3.05 15.45
C ALA A 149 -5.94 -1.92 14.75
N ALA A 150 -5.25 -1.00 14.07
CA ALA A 150 -5.87 0.05 13.28
C ALA A 150 -6.59 -0.49 12.04
N CYS A 151 -6.05 -1.50 11.37
CA CYS A 151 -6.73 -2.17 10.24
C CYS A 151 -8.03 -2.87 10.67
N VAL A 152 -8.04 -3.50 11.85
CA VAL A 152 -9.19 -4.26 12.38
C VAL A 152 -10.23 -3.35 13.02
N SER A 153 -9.82 -2.42 13.88
CA SER A 153 -10.74 -1.55 14.63
C SER A 153 -11.14 -0.30 13.86
N ARG A 154 -10.27 0.18 12.98
CA ARG A 154 -10.36 1.48 12.30
C ARG A 154 -10.36 2.66 13.28
N LYS A 155 -9.97 2.40 14.53
CA LYS A 155 -9.85 3.43 15.55
C LYS A 155 -8.51 4.15 15.38
N MET A 156 -8.58 5.44 15.13
CA MET A 156 -7.43 6.31 14.89
C MET A 156 -6.92 6.92 16.21
N ARG A 157 -5.77 7.57 16.17
CA ARG A 157 -5.14 8.17 17.35
C ARG A 157 -6.01 9.21 18.05
N TRP A 158 -6.80 9.96 17.28
CA TRP A 158 -7.73 10.98 17.82
C TRP A 158 -9.02 10.39 18.42
N GLY A 159 -9.19 9.08 18.40
CA GLY A 159 -10.26 8.36 19.08
C GLY A 159 -11.44 7.96 18.18
N ASP A 160 -11.58 8.54 17.02
CA ASP A 160 -12.67 8.27 16.08
C ASP A 160 -12.44 6.99 15.28
N VAL A 161 -13.53 6.40 14.81
CA VAL A 161 -13.51 5.28 13.88
C VAL A 161 -13.63 5.84 12.46
N TRP A 162 -12.59 5.65 11.66
CA TRP A 162 -12.51 6.17 10.29
C TRP A 162 -12.79 5.09 9.26
N VAL A 163 -13.84 5.29 8.42
CA VAL A 163 -14.24 4.37 7.33
C VAL A 163 -14.39 2.92 7.84
N ALA A 164 -15.34 2.73 8.78
CA ALA A 164 -15.57 1.47 9.49
C ALA A 164 -15.88 0.27 8.57
N GLU A 165 -16.46 0.51 7.41
CA GLU A 165 -16.80 -0.50 6.41
C GLU A 165 -15.57 -1.14 5.76
N GLU A 166 -14.41 -0.51 5.86
CA GLU A 166 -13.15 -1.01 5.33
C GLU A 166 -12.31 -1.81 6.35
N ARG A 167 -12.91 -2.19 7.48
CA ARG A 167 -12.32 -3.14 8.43
C ARG A 167 -12.02 -4.46 7.75
N ILE A 168 -10.88 -5.02 8.11
CA ILE A 168 -10.48 -6.37 7.74
C ILE A 168 -10.37 -7.24 8.99
N SER A 169 -10.34 -8.56 8.83
CA SER A 169 -10.15 -9.47 9.94
C SER A 169 -8.72 -9.39 10.50
N ALA A 170 -8.53 -9.84 11.75
CA ALA A 170 -7.21 -9.96 12.33
C ALA A 170 -6.29 -10.83 11.47
N ALA A 171 -6.79 -11.96 10.96
CA ALA A 171 -6.03 -12.86 10.10
C ALA A 171 -5.52 -12.16 8.82
N GLU A 172 -6.37 -11.38 8.14
CA GLU A 172 -5.97 -10.59 6.97
C GLU A 172 -4.94 -9.54 7.33
N ALA A 173 -5.13 -8.81 8.44
CA ALA A 173 -4.20 -7.79 8.91
C ALA A 173 -2.84 -8.40 9.31
N PHE A 174 -2.81 -9.54 10.01
CA PHE A 174 -1.57 -10.25 10.28
C PHE A 174 -0.88 -10.73 9.01
N ALA A 175 -1.62 -11.29 8.05
CA ALA A 175 -1.05 -11.73 6.78
C ALA A 175 -0.35 -10.58 6.03
N MET A 176 -0.91 -9.37 6.05
CA MET A 176 -0.28 -8.18 5.45
C MET A 176 1.11 -7.90 6.03
N HIS A 177 1.32 -8.17 7.33
CA HIS A 177 2.57 -7.89 8.04
C HIS A 177 3.49 -9.12 8.20
N THR A 178 3.07 -10.30 7.78
CA THR A 178 3.83 -11.55 7.89
C THR A 178 3.96 -12.27 6.55
N THR A 179 3.03 -13.14 6.22
CA THR A 179 3.09 -14.01 5.02
C THR A 179 3.11 -13.22 3.72
N THR A 180 2.24 -12.22 3.57
CA THR A 180 2.23 -11.40 2.36
C THR A 180 3.47 -10.50 2.31
N ALA A 181 3.89 -9.93 3.44
CA ALA A 181 5.08 -9.07 3.49
C ALA A 181 6.35 -9.86 3.13
N SER A 182 6.53 -11.07 3.66
CA SER A 182 7.66 -11.93 3.32
C SER A 182 7.65 -12.32 1.83
N TRP A 183 6.47 -12.68 1.30
CA TRP A 183 6.33 -12.95 -0.13
C TRP A 183 6.68 -11.72 -0.98
N VAL A 184 6.19 -10.55 -0.64
CA VAL A 184 6.56 -9.29 -1.32
C VAL A 184 8.07 -9.06 -1.25
N GLY A 185 8.73 -9.50 -0.18
CA GLY A 185 10.17 -9.42 0.03
C GLY A 185 11.00 -10.44 -0.76
N PHE A 186 10.39 -11.47 -1.36
CA PHE A 186 11.06 -12.70 -1.87
C PHE A 186 11.73 -13.50 -0.74
N GLU A 187 11.14 -13.47 0.45
CA GLU A 187 11.66 -14.10 1.67
C GLU A 187 10.68 -15.16 2.23
N GLU A 188 9.67 -15.53 1.47
CA GLU A 188 8.64 -16.49 1.89
C GLU A 188 9.16 -17.89 2.19
N ASN A 189 10.34 -18.24 1.67
CA ASN A 189 10.99 -19.52 1.98
C ASN A 189 11.73 -19.48 3.33
N ASP A 190 12.09 -18.27 3.79
CA ASP A 190 12.92 -18.08 4.98
C ASP A 190 12.12 -17.61 6.20
N LYS A 191 11.02 -16.87 6.00
CA LYS A 191 10.21 -16.29 7.07
C LYS A 191 8.75 -16.03 6.65
N GLY A 192 7.96 -15.48 7.56
CA GLY A 192 6.53 -15.14 7.36
C GLY A 192 5.56 -16.19 7.89
N THR A 193 6.03 -17.41 8.14
CA THR A 193 5.26 -18.48 8.80
C THR A 193 6.13 -19.20 9.81
N LEU A 194 5.50 -19.87 10.79
CA LEU A 194 6.17 -20.73 11.76
C LEU A 194 6.22 -22.16 11.23
N GLU A 195 7.22 -22.43 10.39
CA GLU A 195 7.43 -23.74 9.76
C GLU A 195 8.85 -24.22 10.01
N VAL A 196 9.03 -25.56 10.06
CA VAL A 196 10.35 -26.17 10.22
C VAL A 196 11.25 -25.79 9.04
N GLY A 197 12.45 -25.30 9.34
CA GLY A 197 13.44 -24.86 8.36
C GLY A 197 13.45 -23.37 8.09
N LYS A 198 12.45 -22.62 8.56
CA LYS A 198 12.43 -21.16 8.49
C LYS A 198 13.12 -20.51 9.68
N LEU A 199 13.43 -19.23 9.55
CA LEU A 199 13.97 -18.41 10.65
C LEU A 199 12.98 -18.35 11.81
N ALA A 200 13.50 -18.39 13.03
CA ALA A 200 12.70 -18.26 14.24
C ALA A 200 12.36 -16.80 14.56
N ASP A 201 11.95 -16.04 13.56
CA ASP A 201 11.44 -14.67 13.70
C ASP A 201 10.01 -14.76 14.22
N LEU A 202 9.84 -14.71 15.53
CA LEU A 202 8.56 -14.89 16.21
C LEU A 202 8.34 -13.86 17.31
N ALA A 203 7.08 -13.56 17.58
CA ALA A 203 6.66 -12.76 18.72
C ALA A 203 5.75 -13.59 19.63
N VAL A 204 5.94 -13.45 20.93
CA VAL A 204 5.06 -14.04 21.95
C VAL A 204 4.11 -12.95 22.42
N LEU A 205 2.82 -13.16 22.26
CA LEU A 205 1.77 -12.22 22.65
C LEU A 205 1.14 -12.67 23.97
N ALA A 206 0.67 -11.73 24.77
CA ALA A 206 0.04 -12.02 26.07
C ALA A 206 -1.36 -12.65 25.91
N GLU A 207 -2.03 -12.36 24.79
CA GLU A 207 -3.39 -12.84 24.50
C GLU A 207 -3.48 -13.27 23.03
N ASP A 208 -4.48 -14.08 22.71
CA ASP A 208 -4.80 -14.48 21.33
C ASP A 208 -5.30 -13.25 20.55
N PRO A 209 -4.67 -12.87 19.45
CA PRO A 209 -5.07 -11.72 18.65
C PRO A 209 -6.20 -11.99 17.64
N PHE A 210 -6.71 -13.23 17.55
CA PHE A 210 -7.71 -13.66 16.55
C PHE A 210 -9.11 -13.83 17.12
#